data_b82a384f448b46297feeabfc8808b714
#
_entry.id   b82a384f448b46297feeabfc8808b714
#
_cell.length_a   1.000
_cell.length_b   1.000
_cell.length_c   1.000
_cell.angle_alpha   90.00
_cell.angle_beta   90.00
_cell.angle_gamma   90.00
#
_symmetry.space_group_name_H-M   'P 1'
#
loop_
_entity.id
_entity.type
_entity.pdbx_description
1 polymer ?
#
loop_
_entity_poly.entity_id
_entity_poly.type
_entity_poly.pdbx_seq_one_letter_code
_entity_poly.pdbx_strand_id
1 'polypeptide(L)'
;MAQIVNKRARFDYTIEDKFEAGLVLRGWEVKSVRAGRAQINLAHIYIRDGELFLCNAHMNPADQVCTHETLETNRTRKLLMHRREIMKLIGRVERSGYTLVPLDLHFTRGRV
;
A
#
# COMPACT_ATOMS: atom_id res chain seq x y z
N MET A 1 -11.75 -6.32 12.62
CA MET A 1 -11.10 -5.32 11.77
C MET A 1 -10.92 -5.84 10.37
N ALA A 2 -11.16 -5.01 9.38
CA ALA A 2 -11.00 -5.42 7.99
C ALA A 2 -9.52 -5.56 7.64
N GLN A 3 -9.21 -6.61 6.91
CA GLN A 3 -7.90 -6.81 6.33
C GLN A 3 -8.08 -6.93 4.82
N ILE A 4 -7.35 -6.11 4.07
CA ILE A 4 -7.41 -6.13 2.61
C ILE A 4 -6.22 -6.95 2.12
N VAL A 5 -6.50 -8.03 1.42
CA VAL A 5 -5.47 -8.97 0.97
C VAL A 5 -5.30 -8.89 -0.54
N ASN A 6 -4.05 -8.94 -0.99
CA ASN A 6 -3.73 -9.04 -2.40
C ASN A 6 -3.75 -10.51 -2.80
N LYS A 7 -4.86 -10.95 -3.37
CA LYS A 7 -5.05 -12.36 -3.72
C LYS A 7 -4.18 -12.81 -4.89
N ARG A 8 -3.74 -11.89 -5.73
CA ARG A 8 -2.93 -12.23 -6.91
C ARG A 8 -1.46 -12.35 -6.63
N ALA A 9 -0.96 -11.72 -5.57
CA ALA A 9 0.46 -11.67 -5.30
C ALA A 9 1.10 -13.05 -5.17
N ARG A 10 0.42 -13.97 -4.50
CA ARG A 10 0.95 -15.31 -4.27
C ARG A 10 0.89 -16.20 -5.49
N PHE A 11 0.04 -15.87 -6.46
CA PHE A 11 -0.01 -16.60 -7.73
C PHE A 11 1.08 -16.12 -8.68
N ASP A 12 1.32 -14.82 -8.70
CA ASP A 12 2.22 -14.21 -9.66
C ASP A 12 3.69 -14.23 -9.19
N TYR A 13 3.91 -14.32 -7.87
CA TYR A 13 5.25 -14.18 -7.30
C TYR A 13 5.51 -15.20 -6.21
N THR A 14 6.78 -15.62 -6.11
CA THR A 14 7.27 -16.36 -4.97
C THR A 14 7.69 -15.36 -3.90
N ILE A 15 7.04 -15.41 -2.74
CA ILE A 15 7.31 -14.48 -1.65
C ILE A 15 8.47 -14.97 -0.82
N GLU A 16 9.59 -14.25 -0.82
CA GLU A 16 10.77 -14.62 -0.06
C GLU A 16 10.82 -13.95 1.31
N ASP A 17 10.57 -12.65 1.35
CA ASP A 17 10.60 -11.88 2.60
C ASP A 17 9.39 -10.98 2.70
N LYS A 18 8.96 -10.73 3.93
CA LYS A 18 7.85 -9.83 4.22
C LYS A 18 8.32 -8.69 5.11
N PHE A 19 7.83 -7.50 4.82
CA PHE A 19 8.14 -6.31 5.60
C PHE A 19 6.84 -5.57 5.90
N GLU A 20 6.81 -4.91 7.05
CA GLU A 20 5.68 -4.08 7.43
C GLU A 20 6.04 -2.62 7.28
N ALA A 21 5.13 -1.84 6.70
CA ALA A 21 5.33 -0.41 6.50
C ALA A 21 4.08 0.34 6.88
N GLY A 22 4.25 1.56 7.36
CA GLY A 22 3.13 2.47 7.53
C GLY A 22 2.72 3.05 6.18
N LEU A 23 1.52 3.59 6.10
CA LEU A 23 1.00 4.17 4.87
C LEU A 23 0.41 5.55 5.17
N VAL A 24 0.85 6.55 4.42
CA VAL A 24 0.33 7.91 4.59
C VAL A 24 -1.02 8.01 3.89
N LEU A 25 -2.06 8.16 4.69
CA LEU A 25 -3.43 8.18 4.19
C LEU A 25 -4.17 9.43 4.64
N ARG A 26 -5.14 9.83 3.84
CA ARG A 26 -6.11 10.85 4.22
C ARG A 26 -7.19 10.21 5.08
N GLY A 27 -7.93 11.04 5.83
CA GLY A 27 -8.96 10.53 6.73
C GLY A 27 -9.98 9.63 6.06
N TRP A 28 -10.46 10.01 4.88
CA TRP A 28 -11.46 9.20 4.17
C TRP A 28 -10.87 7.88 3.66
N GLU A 29 -9.56 7.85 3.39
CA GLU A 29 -8.88 6.62 2.97
C GLU A 29 -8.78 5.63 4.12
N VAL A 30 -8.50 6.11 5.32
CA VAL A 30 -8.50 5.26 6.51
C VAL A 30 -9.86 4.62 6.71
N LYS A 31 -10.93 5.42 6.56
CA LYS A 31 -12.30 4.90 6.66
C LYS A 31 -12.60 3.87 5.58
N SER A 32 -12.11 4.09 4.37
CA SER A 32 -12.26 3.16 3.26
C SER A 32 -11.66 1.79 3.60
N VAL A 33 -10.43 1.78 4.10
CA VAL A 33 -9.74 0.55 4.48
C VAL A 33 -10.49 -0.15 5.62
N ARG A 34 -10.91 0.63 6.62
CA ARG A 34 -11.65 0.08 7.76
C ARG A 34 -12.97 -0.55 7.35
N ALA A 35 -13.64 0.01 6.35
CA ALA A 35 -14.90 -0.50 5.84
C ALA A 35 -14.71 -1.65 4.84
N GLY A 36 -13.49 -2.02 4.53
CA GLY A 36 -13.21 -3.08 3.56
C GLY A 36 -13.46 -2.68 2.11
N ARG A 37 -13.43 -1.38 1.81
CA ARG A 37 -13.69 -0.85 0.48
C ARG A 37 -12.43 -0.49 -0.29
N ALA A 38 -11.35 -1.20 -0.02
CA ALA A 38 -10.08 -1.00 -0.70
C ALA A 38 -9.67 -2.29 -1.40
N GLN A 39 -8.89 -2.17 -2.48
CA GLN A 39 -8.32 -3.33 -3.14
C GLN A 39 -6.90 -3.00 -3.59
N ILE A 40 -6.04 -4.00 -3.53
CA ILE A 40 -4.64 -3.87 -3.89
C ILE A 40 -4.19 -4.94 -4.89
N ASN A 41 -5.14 -5.63 -5.53
CA ASN A 41 -4.81 -6.72 -6.46
C ASN A 41 -3.97 -6.28 -7.65
N LEU A 42 -4.15 -5.05 -8.09
CA LEU A 42 -3.39 -4.47 -9.20
C LEU A 42 -2.39 -3.43 -8.74
N ALA A 43 -2.22 -3.29 -7.42
CA ALA A 43 -1.30 -2.32 -6.86
C ALA A 43 0.14 -2.79 -7.00
N HIS A 44 1.05 -1.83 -7.06
CA HIS A 44 2.46 -2.13 -7.06
C HIS A 44 3.21 -1.06 -6.27
N ILE A 45 4.45 -1.38 -5.92
CA ILE A 45 5.29 -0.48 -5.14
C ILE A 45 6.46 -0.06 -6.02
N TYR A 46 6.74 1.23 -6.07
CA TYR A 46 7.89 1.72 -6.80
C TYR A 46 8.78 2.59 -5.91
N ILE A 47 10.01 2.75 -6.37
CA ILE A 47 11.04 3.51 -5.67
C ILE A 47 11.23 4.83 -6.40
N ARG A 48 11.21 5.93 -5.65
CA ARG A 48 11.46 7.25 -6.19
C ARG A 48 12.17 8.09 -5.14
N ASP A 49 13.30 8.69 -5.51
CA ASP A 49 14.07 9.57 -4.63
C ASP A 49 14.39 8.95 -3.27
N GLY A 50 14.74 7.67 -3.28
CA GLY A 50 15.10 6.96 -2.05
C GLY A 50 13.91 6.62 -1.15
N GLU A 51 12.69 6.70 -1.67
CA GLU A 51 11.48 6.39 -0.90
C GLU A 51 10.59 5.41 -1.66
N LEU A 52 9.68 4.79 -0.94
CA LEU A 52 8.76 3.80 -1.49
C LEU A 52 7.35 4.35 -1.58
N PHE A 53 6.67 4.04 -2.67
CA PHE A 53 5.31 4.50 -2.93
C PHE A 53 4.43 3.36 -3.39
N LEU A 54 3.18 3.37 -2.89
CA LEU A 54 2.14 2.43 -3.30
C LEU A 54 1.28 3.10 -4.36
N CYS A 55 1.17 2.48 -5.53
CA CYS A 55 0.31 3.00 -6.59
C CYS A 55 -0.66 1.95 -7.10
N ASN A 56 -1.74 2.42 -7.73
CA ASN A 56 -2.85 1.60 -8.22
C ASN A 56 -3.57 0.79 -7.13
N ALA A 57 -3.51 1.26 -5.89
CA ALA A 57 -4.36 0.75 -4.84
C ALA A 57 -5.64 1.58 -4.84
N HIS A 58 -6.78 0.94 -5.03
CA HIS A 58 -8.06 1.63 -5.06
C HIS A 58 -8.69 1.67 -3.67
N MET A 59 -9.05 2.86 -3.23
CA MET A 59 -9.75 3.06 -1.96
C MET A 59 -11.00 3.86 -2.24
N ASN A 60 -12.15 3.22 -2.14
CA ASN A 60 -13.43 3.85 -2.40
C ASN A 60 -13.99 4.46 -1.12
N PRO A 61 -14.63 5.65 -1.19
CA PRO A 61 -15.19 6.28 -0.01
C PRO A 61 -16.18 5.36 0.69
N ALA A 62 -16.06 5.27 2.02
CA ALA A 62 -16.92 4.42 2.83
C ALA A 62 -18.30 5.05 3.04
N ASP A 63 -18.35 6.38 3.06
CA ASP A 63 -19.56 7.14 3.25
C ASP A 63 -19.83 8.00 2.04
N GLN A 64 -21.07 8.53 1.95
CA GLN A 64 -21.34 9.56 0.96
C GLN A 64 -20.63 10.83 1.41
N VAL A 65 -19.43 10.99 0.90
CA VAL A 65 -18.62 12.14 1.23
C VAL A 65 -19.11 13.33 0.44
N CYS A 66 -18.71 14.50 0.88
CA CYS A 66 -19.07 15.77 0.23
C CYS A 66 -18.92 15.67 -1.29
N THR A 67 -19.98 15.97 -1.99
CA THR A 67 -20.05 15.84 -3.43
C THR A 67 -19.31 16.93 -4.19
N HIS A 68 -18.79 17.91 -3.48
CA HIS A 68 -18.11 19.05 -4.11
C HIS A 68 -16.66 18.78 -4.46
N GLU A 69 -16.10 17.67 -3.98
CA GLU A 69 -14.72 17.31 -4.24
C GLU A 69 -14.65 15.99 -4.97
N THR A 70 -13.80 15.94 -5.98
CA THR A 70 -13.47 14.69 -6.65
C THR A 70 -12.37 14.00 -5.86
N LEU A 71 -12.67 12.82 -5.34
CA LEU A 71 -11.69 12.05 -4.59
C LEU A 71 -10.91 11.15 -5.53
N GLU A 72 -9.59 11.20 -5.43
CA GLU A 72 -8.73 10.31 -6.19
C GLU A 72 -8.65 8.96 -5.50
N THR A 73 -9.38 7.99 -6.01
CA THR A 73 -9.46 6.66 -5.39
C THR A 73 -8.17 5.85 -5.55
N ASN A 74 -7.39 6.15 -6.58
CA ASN A 74 -6.15 5.44 -6.86
C ASN A 74 -4.90 6.31 -6.70
N ARG A 75 -4.97 7.27 -5.81
CA ARG A 75 -3.86 8.19 -5.52
C ARG A 75 -2.61 7.42 -5.12
N THR A 76 -1.44 7.90 -5.56
CA THR A 76 -0.16 7.36 -5.11
C THR A 76 0.05 7.72 -3.65
N ARG A 77 0.41 6.72 -2.84
CA ARG A 77 0.54 6.89 -1.38
C ARG A 77 1.94 6.50 -0.94
N LYS A 78 2.50 7.29 -0.04
CA LYS A 78 3.85 7.06 0.46
C LYS A 78 3.85 5.99 1.54
N LEU A 79 4.85 5.12 1.48
CA LEU A 79 5.09 4.12 2.52
C LEU A 79 6.06 4.66 3.55
N LEU A 80 5.81 4.36 4.82
CA LEU A 80 6.65 4.78 5.93
C LEU A 80 7.39 3.56 6.49
N MET A 81 8.71 3.60 6.35
CA MET A 81 9.61 2.58 6.89
C MET A 81 10.86 3.26 7.42
N HIS A 82 11.60 2.55 8.25
CA HIS A 82 12.90 3.05 8.69
C HIS A 82 13.83 3.18 7.48
N ARG A 83 14.62 4.24 7.45
CA ARG A 83 15.52 4.50 6.33
C ARG A 83 16.44 3.31 6.05
N ARG A 84 16.89 2.63 7.08
CA ARG A 84 17.74 1.44 6.94
C ARG A 84 17.04 0.34 6.16
N GLU A 85 15.76 0.11 6.44
CA GLU A 85 14.97 -0.90 5.74
C GLU A 85 14.73 -0.50 4.29
N ILE A 86 14.44 0.78 4.05
CA ILE A 86 14.23 1.30 2.70
C ILE A 86 15.49 1.08 1.86
N MET A 87 16.65 1.44 2.38
CA MET A 87 17.91 1.29 1.66
C MET A 87 18.22 -0.17 1.35
N LYS A 88 17.92 -1.07 2.29
CA LYS A 88 18.11 -2.50 2.08
C LYS A 88 17.20 -3.01 0.96
N LEU A 89 15.94 -2.60 0.93
CA LEU A 89 15.00 -3.02 -0.10
C LEU A 89 15.40 -2.47 -1.48
N ILE A 90 15.82 -1.20 -1.54
CA ILE A 90 16.28 -0.60 -2.79
C ILE A 90 17.45 -1.39 -3.35
N GLY A 91 18.41 -1.77 -2.50
CA GLY A 91 19.55 -2.56 -2.93
C GLY A 91 19.14 -3.90 -3.50
N ARG A 92 18.18 -4.58 -2.88
CA ARG A 92 17.70 -5.88 -3.35
C ARG A 92 16.99 -5.77 -4.70
N VAL A 93 16.20 -4.72 -4.88
CA VAL A 93 15.49 -4.49 -6.15
C VAL A 93 16.49 -4.18 -7.26
N GLU A 94 17.41 -3.26 -7.02
CA GLU A 94 18.34 -2.79 -8.06
C GLU A 94 19.44 -3.79 -8.39
N ARG A 95 19.95 -4.50 -7.38
CA ARG A 95 21.11 -5.39 -7.57
C ARG A 95 20.73 -6.84 -7.83
N SER A 96 19.63 -7.28 -7.24
CA SER A 96 19.25 -8.70 -7.28
C SER A 96 17.99 -8.97 -8.09
N GLY A 97 17.39 -7.94 -8.66
CA GLY A 97 16.22 -8.10 -9.51
C GLY A 97 14.94 -8.48 -8.79
N TYR A 98 14.86 -8.26 -7.46
CA TYR A 98 13.63 -8.52 -6.73
C TYR A 98 12.57 -7.48 -7.03
N THR A 99 11.31 -7.86 -6.90
CA THR A 99 10.16 -6.99 -7.07
C THR A 99 9.46 -6.81 -5.73
N LEU A 100 9.01 -5.59 -5.45
CA LEU A 100 8.24 -5.29 -4.25
C LEU A 100 6.75 -5.40 -4.58
N VAL A 101 6.03 -6.16 -3.78
CA VAL A 101 4.61 -6.44 -4.00
C VAL A 101 3.84 -6.19 -2.72
N PRO A 102 2.73 -5.44 -2.76
CA PRO A 102 1.89 -5.29 -1.57
C PRO A 102 1.13 -6.59 -1.33
N LEU A 103 1.17 -7.10 -0.10
CA LEU A 103 0.49 -8.33 0.26
C LEU A 103 -0.86 -8.07 0.94
N ASP A 104 -0.91 -7.12 1.84
CA ASP A 104 -2.15 -6.78 2.53
C ASP A 104 -2.09 -5.37 3.12
N LEU A 105 -3.28 -4.87 3.45
CA LEU A 105 -3.45 -3.66 4.24
C LEU A 105 -4.14 -4.08 5.53
N HIS A 106 -3.58 -3.68 6.66
CA HIS A 106 -4.15 -4.02 7.96
C HIS A 106 -3.92 -2.89 8.96
N PHE A 107 -4.59 -2.98 10.09
CA PHE A 107 -4.43 -2.00 11.15
C PHE A 107 -3.53 -2.56 12.24
N THR A 108 -2.56 -1.75 12.66
CA THR A 108 -1.72 -2.04 13.81
C THR A 108 -1.78 -0.81 14.70
N ARG A 109 -2.28 -0.99 15.92
CA ARG A 109 -2.44 0.12 16.87
C ARG A 109 -3.20 1.31 16.27
N GLY A 110 -4.27 1.03 15.51
CA GLY A 110 -5.09 2.05 14.89
C GLY A 110 -4.52 2.70 13.65
N ARG A 111 -3.41 2.19 13.12
CA ARG A 111 -2.76 2.72 11.91
C ARG A 111 -2.71 1.66 10.82
N VAL A 112 -2.79 2.13 9.60
CA VAL A 112 -2.68 1.25 8.42
C VAL A 112 -1.23 1.04 8.04
#